data_b700941a61a3fea41b8dea080b6f14ef
#
_entry.id   b700941a61a3fea41b8dea080b6f14ef
#
_cell.length_a   1.000
_cell.length_b   1.000
_cell.length_c   1.000
_cell.angle_alpha   90.00
_cell.angle_beta   90.00
_cell.angle_gamma   90.00
#
_symmetry.space_group_name_H-M   'P 1'
#
loop_
_entity.id
_entity.type
_entity.pdbx_description
1 polymer ?
#
loop_
_entity_poly.entity_id
_entity_poly.type
_entity_poly.pdbx_seq_one_letter_code
_entity_poly.pdbx_strand_id
1 'polypeptide(L)'
;MIRFIPYETNKMKAFEADNEIGTISFEINGFDMTIKSLSADDDIVAEGLIRSALNYGANRGAYIAKVGNGIYENVFRRLGFKGDDILSAEIPEALTGCCCSHGN
;
A
#
# COMPACT_ATOMS: atom_id res chain seq x y z
N MET A 1 19.38 3.92 -3.81
CA MET A 1 18.48 3.00 -3.09
C MET A 1 17.26 3.75 -2.59
N ILE A 2 16.10 3.18 -2.78
CA ILE A 2 14.85 3.81 -2.34
C ILE A 2 14.57 3.43 -0.89
N ARG A 3 14.27 4.41 -0.07
CA ARG A 3 13.93 4.19 1.33
C ARG A 3 12.47 4.56 1.56
N PHE A 4 11.76 3.73 2.31
CA PHE A 4 10.38 3.96 2.67
C PHE A 4 10.32 4.23 4.17
N ILE A 5 9.93 5.44 4.54
CA ILE A 5 10.07 5.93 5.91
C ILE A 5 8.72 6.40 6.44
N PRO A 6 8.31 5.97 7.63
CA PRO A 6 7.11 6.54 8.27
C PRO A 6 7.30 8.03 8.46
N TYR A 7 6.27 8.80 8.13
CA TYR A 7 6.29 10.24 8.23
C TYR A 7 4.97 10.68 8.84
N GLU A 8 4.98 11.18 10.04
CA GLU A 8 3.77 11.47 10.76
C GLU A 8 2.95 10.19 11.00
N THR A 9 1.87 10.34 11.75
CA THR A 9 0.93 9.26 11.95
C THR A 9 0.18 9.05 10.64
N ASN A 10 0.09 7.80 10.19
CA ASN A 10 -0.71 7.43 9.02
C ASN A 10 -0.17 7.95 7.69
N LYS A 11 1.14 8.20 7.62
CA LYS A 11 1.77 8.55 6.35
C LYS A 11 3.12 7.86 6.21
N MET A 12 3.48 7.57 4.97
CA MET A 12 4.83 7.10 4.66
C MET A 12 5.32 7.83 3.43
N LYS A 13 6.62 8.03 3.35
CA LYS A 13 7.24 8.67 2.21
C LYS A 13 8.35 7.80 1.65
N ALA A 14 8.56 7.91 0.36
CA ALA A 14 9.67 7.24 -0.32
C ALA A 14 10.69 8.28 -0.72
N PHE A 15 11.96 7.95 -0.48
CA PHE A 15 13.08 8.83 -0.82
C PHE A 15 14.10 8.07 -1.62
N GLU A 16 14.65 8.74 -2.62
CA GLU A 16 15.85 8.26 -3.30
C GLU A 16 16.92 9.33 -3.07
N ALA A 17 17.99 8.97 -2.34
CA ALA A 17 18.92 9.93 -1.79
C ALA A 17 18.12 10.93 -0.93
N ASP A 18 18.20 12.22 -1.21
CA ASP A 18 17.45 13.22 -0.45
C ASP A 18 16.18 13.67 -1.15
N ASN A 19 15.81 13.03 -2.24
CA ASN A 19 14.63 13.43 -3.03
C ASN A 19 13.42 12.62 -2.63
N GLU A 20 12.34 13.32 -2.30
CA GLU A 20 11.06 12.66 -2.05
C GLU A 20 10.47 12.24 -3.39
N ILE A 21 10.23 10.94 -3.57
CA ILE A 21 9.73 10.41 -4.83
C ILE A 21 8.34 9.79 -4.70
N GLY A 22 7.75 9.87 -3.53
CA GLY A 22 6.38 9.39 -3.35
C GLY A 22 5.90 9.54 -1.93
N THR A 23 4.59 9.49 -1.76
CA THR A 23 3.98 9.55 -0.44
C THR A 23 2.66 8.79 -0.47
N ILE A 24 2.29 8.18 0.65
CA ILE A 24 1.02 7.51 0.81
C ILE A 24 0.44 7.92 2.15
N SER A 25 -0.87 8.15 2.17
CA SER A 25 -1.57 8.42 3.42
C SER A 25 -2.71 7.43 3.59
N PHE A 26 -3.02 7.11 4.83
CA PHE A 26 -4.00 6.08 5.14
C PHE A 26 -4.57 6.32 6.52
N GLU A 27 -5.60 5.56 6.85
CA GLU A 27 -6.26 5.65 8.14
C GLU A 27 -6.46 4.22 8.66
N ILE A 28 -6.22 4.01 9.95
CA ILE A 28 -6.37 2.69 10.55
C ILE A 28 -7.46 2.79 11.62
N ASN A 29 -8.49 1.96 11.47
CA ASN A 29 -9.60 1.88 12.42
C ASN A 29 -9.82 0.42 12.77
N GLY A 30 -9.27 -0.01 13.91
CA GLY A 30 -9.39 -1.39 14.34
C GLY A 30 -8.71 -2.32 13.34
N PHE A 31 -9.49 -3.21 12.74
CA PHE A 31 -8.95 -4.17 11.78
C PHE A 31 -8.91 -3.62 10.35
N ASP A 32 -9.45 -2.44 10.12
CA ASP A 32 -9.55 -1.87 8.78
C ASP A 32 -8.51 -0.78 8.57
N MET A 33 -7.90 -0.79 7.39
CA MET A 33 -6.98 0.24 6.95
C MET A 33 -7.50 0.80 5.64
N THR A 34 -7.64 2.10 5.55
CA THR A 34 -8.13 2.74 4.33
C THR A 34 -7.02 3.60 3.74
N ILE A 35 -6.65 3.34 2.49
CA ILE A 35 -5.68 4.17 1.79
C ILE A 35 -6.41 5.41 1.31
N LYS A 36 -5.92 6.58 1.72
CA LYS A 36 -6.57 7.84 1.40
C LYS A 36 -5.98 8.49 0.16
N SER A 37 -4.69 8.43 0.00
CA SER A 37 -4.04 9.04 -1.15
C SER A 37 -2.71 8.34 -1.41
N LEU A 38 -2.27 8.42 -2.65
CA LEU A 38 -1.00 7.85 -3.07
C LEU A 38 -0.48 8.68 -4.23
N SER A 39 0.77 9.10 -4.11
CA SER A 39 1.47 9.81 -5.18
C SER A 39 2.86 9.20 -5.27
N ALA A 40 3.29 8.86 -6.48
CA ALA A 40 4.59 8.22 -6.67
C ALA A 40 5.09 8.54 -8.07
N ASP A 41 6.42 8.58 -8.20
CA ASP A 41 7.04 8.87 -9.49
C ASP A 41 6.79 7.77 -10.51
N ASP A 42 6.68 6.53 -10.06
CA ASP A 42 6.38 5.42 -10.97
C ASP A 42 5.71 4.28 -10.17
N ASP A 43 5.34 3.22 -10.90
CA ASP A 43 4.63 2.09 -10.31
C ASP A 43 5.49 1.31 -9.32
N ILE A 44 6.79 1.28 -9.52
CA ILE A 44 7.68 0.57 -8.59
C ILE A 44 7.68 1.27 -7.24
N VAL A 45 7.75 2.59 -7.25
CA VAL A 45 7.69 3.38 -6.02
C VAL A 45 6.31 3.24 -5.38
N ALA A 46 5.25 3.27 -6.19
CA ALA A 46 3.89 3.10 -5.70
C ALA A 46 3.74 1.76 -4.98
N GLU A 47 4.21 0.69 -5.60
CA GLU A 47 4.11 -0.63 -5.00
C GLU A 47 4.89 -0.71 -3.69
N GLY A 48 6.09 -0.14 -3.65
CA GLY A 48 6.89 -0.12 -2.43
C GLY A 48 6.21 0.63 -1.31
N LEU A 49 5.59 1.77 -1.63
CA LEU A 49 4.84 2.53 -0.63
C LEU A 49 3.64 1.75 -0.11
N ILE A 50 2.91 1.08 -1.00
CA ILE A 50 1.76 0.28 -0.60
C ILE A 50 2.21 -0.83 0.33
N ARG A 51 3.24 -1.59 -0.04
CA ARG A 51 3.73 -2.68 0.79
C ARG A 51 4.19 -2.18 2.15
N SER A 52 4.90 -1.07 2.17
CA SER A 52 5.39 -0.50 3.44
C SER A 52 4.23 -0.04 4.31
N ALA A 53 3.22 0.58 3.70
CA ALA A 53 2.04 1.03 4.45
C ALA A 53 1.26 -0.16 5.00
N LEU A 54 1.10 -1.23 4.20
CA LEU A 54 0.40 -2.43 4.66
C LEU A 54 1.13 -3.08 5.82
N ASN A 55 2.46 -3.13 5.75
CA ASN A 55 3.27 -3.67 6.84
C ASN A 55 3.09 -2.84 8.11
N TYR A 56 3.10 -1.52 7.96
CA TYR A 56 2.87 -0.61 9.07
C TYR A 56 1.50 -0.87 9.70
N GLY A 57 0.47 -1.01 8.85
CA GLY A 57 -0.88 -1.28 9.33
C GLY A 57 -1.00 -2.61 10.04
N ALA A 58 -0.36 -3.64 9.47
CA ALA A 58 -0.39 -4.97 10.06
C ALA A 58 0.23 -4.96 11.45
N ASN A 59 1.31 -4.22 11.63
CA ASN A 59 1.97 -4.12 12.93
C ASN A 59 1.10 -3.41 13.96
N ARG A 60 0.05 -2.73 13.52
CA ARG A 60 -0.89 -2.05 14.42
C ARG A 60 -2.24 -2.73 14.47
N GLY A 61 -2.33 -3.97 13.98
CA GLY A 61 -3.53 -4.77 14.10
C GLY A 61 -4.48 -4.70 12.92
N ALA A 62 -4.15 -3.95 11.88
CA ALA A 62 -5.00 -3.91 10.69
C ALA A 62 -4.91 -5.24 9.96
N TYR A 63 -6.04 -5.70 9.44
CA TYR A 63 -6.09 -6.98 8.73
C TYR A 63 -6.63 -6.81 7.31
N ILE A 64 -7.55 -5.87 7.09
CA ILE A 64 -8.15 -5.61 5.79
C ILE A 64 -7.72 -4.22 5.34
N ALA A 65 -7.25 -4.12 4.09
CA ALA A 65 -6.90 -2.83 3.50
C ALA A 65 -7.88 -2.50 2.39
N LYS A 66 -8.26 -1.24 2.29
CA LYS A 66 -9.24 -0.76 1.31
C LYS A 66 -8.70 0.48 0.62
N VAL A 67 -9.09 0.66 -0.64
CA VAL A 67 -8.72 1.86 -1.41
C VAL A 67 -9.82 2.12 -2.42
N GLY A 68 -10.12 3.37 -2.69
CA GLY A 68 -11.08 3.73 -3.74
C GLY A 68 -10.51 3.38 -5.11
N ASN A 69 -11.37 2.97 -6.04
CA ASN A 69 -10.88 2.70 -7.39
C ASN A 69 -10.39 4.02 -8.01
N GLY A 70 -9.54 3.90 -9.01
CA GLY A 70 -8.96 5.09 -9.62
C GLY A 70 -7.67 5.58 -8.99
N ILE A 71 -7.33 5.07 -7.80
CA ILE A 71 -6.06 5.41 -7.15
C ILE A 71 -5.09 4.27 -7.45
N TYR A 72 -4.23 4.44 -8.45
CA TYR A 72 -3.23 3.43 -8.83
C TYR A 72 -3.84 2.03 -8.93
N GLU A 73 -5.01 1.94 -9.55
CA GLU A 73 -5.80 0.71 -9.56
C GLU A 73 -5.01 -0.47 -10.07
N ASN A 74 -4.21 -0.29 -11.12
CA ASN A 74 -3.44 -1.39 -11.70
C ASN A 74 -2.45 -1.98 -10.69
N VAL A 75 -1.82 -1.11 -9.90
CA VAL A 75 -0.85 -1.56 -8.92
C VAL A 75 -1.54 -2.33 -7.80
N PHE A 76 -2.65 -1.79 -7.29
CA PHE A 76 -3.40 -2.47 -6.24
C PHE A 76 -3.93 -3.82 -6.70
N ARG A 77 -4.43 -3.91 -7.94
CA ARG A 77 -4.94 -5.18 -8.44
C ARG A 77 -3.83 -6.22 -8.60
N ARG A 78 -2.63 -5.79 -8.98
CA ARG A 78 -1.50 -6.72 -9.05
C ARG A 78 -1.14 -7.27 -7.67
N LEU A 79 -1.39 -6.52 -6.63
CA LEU A 79 -1.13 -6.97 -5.26
C LEU A 79 -2.26 -7.82 -4.70
N GLY A 80 -3.31 -8.05 -5.48
CA GLY A 80 -4.40 -8.93 -5.06
C GLY A 80 -5.64 -8.20 -4.59
N PHE A 81 -5.66 -6.88 -4.64
CA PHE A 81 -6.86 -6.13 -4.28
C PHE A 81 -7.96 -6.36 -5.32
N LYS A 82 -9.18 -6.53 -4.85
CA LYS A 82 -10.33 -6.82 -5.69
C LYS A 82 -11.51 -5.96 -5.29
N GLY A 83 -12.41 -5.75 -6.23
CA GLY A 83 -13.64 -5.00 -5.99
C GLY A 83 -13.98 -4.12 -7.17
N ASP A 84 -15.09 -3.39 -7.06
CA ASP A 84 -15.52 -2.46 -8.08
C ASP A 84 -15.24 -1.02 -7.66
N ASP A 85 -16.14 -0.42 -6.89
CA ASP A 85 -15.94 0.95 -6.44
C ASP A 85 -14.86 1.06 -5.39
N ILE A 86 -14.73 0.05 -4.55
CA ILE A 86 -13.70 -0.01 -3.51
C ILE A 86 -12.95 -1.30 -3.68
N LEU A 87 -11.64 -1.20 -3.77
CA LEU A 87 -10.77 -2.37 -3.82
C LEU A 87 -10.35 -2.72 -2.41
N SER A 88 -10.29 -4.00 -2.10
CA SER A 88 -9.87 -4.45 -0.78
C SER A 88 -9.08 -5.74 -0.88
N ALA A 89 -8.30 -5.99 0.16
CA ALA A 89 -7.53 -7.22 0.28
C ALA A 89 -7.22 -7.48 1.74
N GLU A 90 -7.00 -8.75 2.07
CA GLU A 90 -6.44 -9.09 3.37
C GLU A 90 -4.96 -8.77 3.33
N ILE A 91 -4.49 -8.02 4.32
CA ILE A 91 -3.12 -7.54 4.31
C ILE A 91 -2.09 -8.68 4.22
N PRO A 92 -2.22 -9.77 4.98
CA PRO A 92 -1.24 -10.85 4.85
C PRO A 92 -1.18 -11.43 3.43
N GLU A 93 -2.32 -11.56 2.78
CA GLU A 93 -2.34 -12.07 1.41
C GLU A 93 -1.71 -11.08 0.44
N ALA A 94 -1.98 -9.80 0.62
CA ALA A 94 -1.40 -8.78 -0.26
C ALA A 94 0.12 -8.74 -0.14
N LEU A 95 0.64 -8.93 1.07
CA LEU A 95 2.09 -8.90 1.28
C LEU A 95 2.80 -10.14 0.77
N THR A 96 2.10 -11.27 0.69
CA THR A 96 2.73 -12.51 0.25
C THR A 96 2.17 -13.02 -1.06
N GLY A 97 1.03 -12.53 -1.47
CA GLY A 97 0.23 -13.14 -2.53
C GLY A 97 0.83 -13.07 -3.91
N CYS A 98 1.73 -12.17 -4.14
CA CYS A 98 2.32 -12.11 -5.46
C CYS A 98 3.12 -13.35 -5.78
N CYS A 99 3.33 -14.13 -4.80
CA CYS A 99 3.94 -15.39 -5.08
C CYS A 99 3.07 -16.29 -5.80
N CYS A 100 2.32 -16.03 -5.81
CA CYS A 100 1.68 -16.91 -6.39
C CYS A 100 1.61 -16.98 -7.60
N SER A 101 2.01 -16.75 -7.52
CA SER A 101 1.79 -16.82 -8.38
C SER A 101 1.95 -17.70 -8.83
N HIS A 102 2.35 -17.78 -8.16
CA HIS A 102 2.40 -18.49 -8.41
C HIS A 102 2.14 -19.25 -8.74
N GLY A 103 2.30 -19.19 -8.56
CA GLY A 103 2.04 -19.77 -8.91
C GLY A 103 1.88 -20.42 -9.02
N ASN A 104 1.98 -20.47 -8.94
CA ASN A 104 1.67 -20.99 -9.10
C ASN A 104 1.49 -21.21 -9.27
#